data_5d266f8121dfdce0cf017ab2e5f04c77
#
_entry.id   5d266f8121dfdce0cf017ab2e5f04c77
#
_cell.length_a   1.000
_cell.length_b   1.000
_cell.length_c   1.000
_cell.angle_alpha   90.00
_cell.angle_beta   90.00
_cell.angle_gamma   90.00
#
_symmetry.space_group_name_H-M   'P 1'
#
loop_
_entity.id
_entity.type
_entity.pdbx_description
1 polymer ?
#
loop_
_entity_poly.entity_id
_entity_poly.type
_entity_poly.pdbx_seq_one_letter_code
_entity_poly.pdbx_strand_id
1 'polypeptide(L)'
;MLQLLGQYTAQSQFFNLFNYITFRTGGAMFTAMIIAFVIGAPFISWLRKRQGKGQPIREDGPEGHLLTKKGTPTMGGLIILISLGFTSLLWSDLKNPYVWAVLLVTMSFGAIGFVDDFAKVTKQHHGGLSAKMRLAFEFLTALVAAVAMLVAEWVAKTPNATHDIPNFLHALMAGEPLTAVALPFVIGWGVQLFALYILFMMVVIVGFGNAVNLTDGLDGLAIVPVMIAAGTFGVICYLVGRVDYSTYLGIPHVAGVGELSTILGALLGASLGFLWYNAPPARVFMGDTGSLALGGLLGAVAVATKHELVLAIVGGLFVLETLSVMVQVAVFKRTGKRVFLMAPIHHHFEKLGWQEPTIVIRFWIISVIFALAGLATLKLR
;
A
#
# COMPACT_ATOMS: atom_id res chain seq x y z
N MET A 1 -6.33 -20.94 0.00
CA MET A 1 -6.27 -22.41 -0.16
C MET A 1 -6.11 -23.14 1.19
N LEU A 2 -5.11 -22.81 1.97
CA LEU A 2 -4.88 -23.46 3.28
C LEU A 2 -6.04 -23.28 4.27
N GLN A 3 -6.81 -22.19 4.17
CA GLN A 3 -8.02 -21.97 4.96
C GLN A 3 -9.04 -23.15 4.81
N LEU A 4 -9.08 -23.81 3.66
CA LEU A 4 -9.95 -24.97 3.44
C LEU A 4 -9.59 -26.15 4.34
N LEU A 5 -8.36 -26.23 4.85
CA LEU A 5 -7.96 -27.27 5.82
C LEU A 5 -8.75 -27.18 7.12
N GLY A 6 -9.25 -25.99 7.48
CA GLY A 6 -10.12 -25.79 8.63
C GLY A 6 -11.42 -26.62 8.58
N GLN A 7 -11.86 -27.08 7.40
CA GLN A 7 -13.03 -27.97 7.25
C GLN A 7 -12.78 -29.37 7.80
N TYR A 8 -11.52 -29.77 7.95
CA TYR A 8 -11.12 -31.09 8.45
C TYR A 8 -10.89 -31.13 9.97
N THR A 9 -11.39 -30.12 10.70
CA THR A 9 -11.27 -30.04 12.18
C THR A 9 -11.83 -31.28 12.88
N ALA A 10 -12.85 -31.93 12.32
CA ALA A 10 -13.41 -33.20 12.86
C ALA A 10 -12.40 -34.36 12.83
N GLN A 11 -11.43 -34.33 11.91
CA GLN A 11 -10.39 -35.36 11.76
C GLN A 11 -9.20 -35.11 12.68
N SER A 12 -8.84 -33.85 12.91
CA SER A 12 -7.78 -33.45 13.86
C SER A 12 -7.98 -31.99 14.28
N GLN A 13 -7.84 -31.74 15.60
CA GLN A 13 -7.89 -30.40 16.18
C GLN A 13 -6.80 -29.47 15.60
N PHE A 14 -5.71 -30.01 15.07
CA PHE A 14 -4.66 -29.25 14.41
C PHE A 14 -5.22 -28.41 13.25
N PHE A 15 -6.16 -28.94 12.47
CA PHE A 15 -6.75 -28.22 11.34
C PHE A 15 -7.61 -27.01 11.78
N ASN A 16 -8.04 -26.93 13.04
CA ASN A 16 -8.75 -25.76 13.55
C ASN A 16 -7.91 -24.49 13.54
N LEU A 17 -6.58 -24.61 13.59
CA LEU A 17 -5.68 -23.46 13.50
C LEU A 17 -5.90 -22.63 12.23
N PHE A 18 -6.24 -23.27 11.12
CA PHE A 18 -6.48 -22.61 9.84
C PHE A 18 -7.79 -21.79 9.79
N ASN A 19 -8.68 -21.94 10.77
CA ASN A 19 -9.87 -21.10 10.93
C ASN A 19 -9.52 -19.73 11.57
N TYR A 20 -8.41 -19.63 12.31
CA TYR A 20 -8.02 -18.40 12.98
C TYR A 20 -7.25 -17.47 12.06
N ILE A 21 -7.77 -16.25 11.86
CA ILE A 21 -7.14 -15.21 11.03
C ILE A 21 -5.72 -14.90 11.55
N THR A 22 -5.52 -14.83 12.86
CA THR A 22 -4.22 -14.53 13.47
C THR A 22 -3.17 -15.57 13.12
N PHE A 23 -3.52 -16.86 13.15
CA PHE A 23 -2.62 -17.96 12.73
C PHE A 23 -2.28 -17.83 11.24
N ARG A 24 -3.29 -17.59 10.39
CA ARG A 24 -3.10 -17.43 8.95
C ARG A 24 -2.25 -16.18 8.61
N THR A 25 -2.43 -15.09 9.35
CA THR A 25 -1.61 -13.87 9.21
C THR A 25 -0.15 -14.14 9.53
N GLY A 26 0.13 -14.80 10.65
CA GLY A 26 1.50 -15.20 11.02
C GLY A 26 2.11 -16.18 10.01
N GLY A 27 1.36 -17.21 9.60
CA GLY A 27 1.77 -18.17 8.57
C GLY A 27 2.06 -17.49 7.21
N ALA A 28 1.22 -16.55 6.82
CA ALA A 28 1.43 -15.76 5.61
C ALA A 28 2.70 -14.92 5.69
N MET A 29 2.95 -14.25 6.83
CA MET A 29 4.16 -13.46 7.05
C MET A 29 5.42 -14.33 6.91
N PHE A 30 5.49 -15.49 7.57
CA PHE A 30 6.64 -16.40 7.48
C PHE A 30 6.82 -16.94 6.05
N THR A 31 5.73 -17.37 5.41
CA THR A 31 5.78 -17.92 4.05
C THR A 31 6.30 -16.89 3.05
N ALA A 32 5.78 -15.66 3.07
CA ALA A 32 6.21 -14.59 2.17
C ALA A 32 7.67 -14.21 2.41
N MET A 33 8.12 -14.15 3.67
CA MET A 33 9.50 -13.85 4.02
C MET A 33 10.46 -14.92 3.49
N ILE A 34 10.14 -16.21 3.66
CA ILE A 34 10.95 -17.32 3.15
C ILE A 34 11.03 -17.26 1.62
N ILE A 35 9.90 -17.05 0.94
CA ILE A 35 9.89 -16.92 -0.52
C ILE A 35 10.79 -15.77 -0.97
N ALA A 36 10.68 -14.58 -0.35
CA ALA A 36 11.49 -13.43 -0.69
C ALA A 36 13.00 -13.68 -0.48
N PHE A 37 13.39 -14.39 0.58
CA PHE A 37 14.79 -14.80 0.79
C PHE A 37 15.28 -15.78 -0.27
N VAL A 38 14.47 -16.79 -0.60
CA VAL A 38 14.86 -17.83 -1.57
C VAL A 38 15.01 -17.24 -2.98
N ILE A 39 14.05 -16.41 -3.42
CA ILE A 39 14.09 -15.86 -4.76
C ILE A 39 14.97 -14.61 -4.89
N GLY A 40 15.24 -13.89 -3.79
CA GLY A 40 15.86 -12.56 -3.84
C GLY A 40 17.26 -12.58 -4.46
N ALA A 41 18.19 -13.37 -3.93
CA ALA A 41 19.56 -13.39 -4.44
C ALA A 41 19.69 -13.85 -5.92
N PRO A 42 19.06 -14.95 -6.35
CA PRO A 42 19.09 -15.35 -7.76
C PRO A 42 18.41 -14.33 -8.68
N PHE A 43 17.31 -13.73 -8.24
CA PHE A 43 16.59 -12.72 -9.02
C PHE A 43 17.41 -11.44 -9.19
N ILE A 44 18.07 -10.94 -8.15
CA ILE A 44 18.97 -9.78 -8.22
C ILE A 44 20.14 -10.06 -9.17
N SER A 45 20.70 -11.27 -9.12
CA SER A 45 21.78 -11.67 -10.03
C SER A 45 21.30 -11.70 -11.49
N TRP A 46 20.09 -12.16 -11.73
CA TRP A 46 19.47 -12.16 -13.06
C TRP A 46 19.21 -10.72 -13.55
N LEU A 47 18.65 -9.85 -12.69
CA LEU A 47 18.45 -8.43 -13.04
C LEU A 47 19.75 -7.74 -13.42
N ARG A 48 20.85 -7.92 -12.65
CA ARG A 48 22.15 -7.34 -12.96
C ARG A 48 22.67 -7.75 -14.32
N LYS A 49 22.52 -9.03 -14.69
CA LYS A 49 22.91 -9.53 -16.02
C LYS A 49 22.09 -8.92 -17.13
N ARG A 50 20.78 -8.70 -16.92
CA ARG A 50 19.86 -8.17 -17.92
C ARG A 50 19.91 -6.66 -18.08
N GLN A 51 20.06 -5.92 -16.98
CA GLN A 51 20.04 -4.45 -16.96
C GLN A 51 21.43 -3.85 -17.26
N GLY A 52 22.52 -4.59 -17.08
CA GLY A 52 23.89 -4.14 -17.38
C GLY A 52 24.32 -2.84 -16.69
N LYS A 53 23.81 -1.71 -17.15
CA LYS A 53 24.12 -0.38 -16.60
C LYS A 53 23.29 0.00 -15.35
N GLY A 54 22.28 -0.80 -14.97
CA GLY A 54 21.34 -0.49 -13.90
C GLY A 54 20.32 0.59 -14.27
N GLN A 55 19.71 1.19 -13.23
CA GLN A 55 18.76 2.29 -13.42
C GLN A 55 19.51 3.57 -13.83
N PRO A 56 19.00 4.34 -14.82
CA PRO A 56 19.56 5.66 -15.12
C PRO A 56 19.36 6.60 -13.91
N ILE A 57 20.46 7.22 -13.46
CA ILE A 57 20.46 8.14 -12.31
C ILE A 57 20.30 9.56 -12.86
N ARG A 58 19.44 10.37 -12.22
CA ARG A 58 19.23 11.76 -12.62
C ARG A 58 20.45 12.62 -12.35
N GLU A 59 20.87 13.40 -13.33
CA GLU A 59 22.04 14.30 -13.24
C GLU A 59 21.79 15.49 -12.28
N ASP A 60 20.52 15.90 -12.11
CA ASP A 60 20.10 16.97 -11.21
C ASP A 60 19.93 16.54 -9.76
N GLY A 61 20.15 15.24 -9.46
CA GLY A 61 20.08 14.64 -8.13
C GLY A 61 21.28 14.99 -7.24
N PRO A 62 21.34 14.44 -6.00
CA PRO A 62 22.54 14.53 -5.14
C PRO A 62 23.76 13.88 -5.80
N GLU A 63 24.91 14.58 -5.80
CA GLU A 63 26.14 14.10 -6.46
C GLU A 63 26.63 12.73 -5.94
N GLY A 64 26.41 12.43 -4.65
CA GLY A 64 26.74 11.15 -4.04
C GLY A 64 26.08 9.96 -4.72
N HIS A 65 24.86 10.11 -5.25
CA HIS A 65 24.13 9.04 -5.92
C HIS A 65 24.80 8.59 -7.23
N LEU A 66 25.44 9.50 -7.97
CA LEU A 66 26.16 9.19 -9.19
C LEU A 66 27.36 8.27 -8.95
N LEU A 67 27.97 8.36 -7.76
CA LEU A 67 29.14 7.57 -7.39
C LEU A 67 28.76 6.22 -6.75
N THR A 68 27.78 6.21 -5.84
CA THR A 68 27.48 5.04 -4.99
C THR A 68 26.41 4.12 -5.55
N LYS A 69 25.44 4.66 -6.32
CA LYS A 69 24.24 3.91 -6.79
C LYS A 69 24.35 3.41 -8.24
N LYS A 70 25.45 3.72 -8.94
CA LYS A 70 25.67 3.30 -10.33
C LYS A 70 25.73 1.77 -10.46
N GLY A 71 24.91 1.22 -11.37
CA GLY A 71 24.91 -0.23 -11.63
C GLY A 71 24.02 -1.05 -10.70
N THR A 72 23.33 -0.42 -9.73
CA THR A 72 22.33 -1.09 -8.92
C THR A 72 21.08 -1.36 -9.76
N PRO A 73 20.59 -2.62 -9.87
CA PRO A 73 19.40 -2.93 -10.64
C PRO A 73 18.14 -2.39 -9.97
N THR A 74 17.14 -2.01 -10.77
CA THR A 74 15.78 -1.67 -10.34
C THR A 74 14.83 -2.85 -10.55
N MET A 75 13.51 -2.66 -10.27
CA MET A 75 12.44 -3.66 -10.37
C MET A 75 12.51 -4.73 -9.26
N GLY A 76 13.17 -4.44 -8.15
CA GLY A 76 13.19 -5.31 -6.97
C GLY A 76 11.82 -5.52 -6.34
N GLY A 77 10.86 -4.63 -6.62
CA GLY A 77 9.46 -4.77 -6.24
C GLY A 77 8.82 -6.08 -6.72
N LEU A 78 9.33 -6.70 -7.79
CA LEU A 78 8.87 -8.02 -8.23
C LEU A 78 9.11 -9.11 -7.17
N ILE A 79 10.18 -9.02 -6.37
CA ILE A 79 10.43 -9.96 -5.26
C ILE A 79 9.27 -9.87 -4.28
N ILE A 80 8.84 -8.64 -3.95
CA ILE A 80 7.74 -8.39 -3.03
C ILE A 80 6.43 -8.92 -3.64
N LEU A 81 6.12 -8.56 -4.87
CA LEU A 81 4.85 -8.92 -5.53
C LEU A 81 4.69 -10.43 -5.71
N ILE A 82 5.74 -11.14 -6.11
CA ILE A 82 5.70 -12.60 -6.25
C ILE A 82 5.48 -13.24 -4.88
N SER A 83 6.23 -12.83 -3.86
CA SER A 83 6.12 -13.38 -2.51
C SER A 83 4.76 -13.11 -1.90
N LEU A 84 4.27 -11.87 -2.00
CA LEU A 84 2.96 -11.44 -1.49
C LEU A 84 1.82 -12.14 -2.25
N GLY A 85 1.87 -12.14 -3.58
CA GLY A 85 0.80 -12.69 -4.41
C GLY A 85 0.63 -14.18 -4.20
N PHE A 86 1.71 -14.95 -4.29
CA PHE A 86 1.67 -16.40 -4.05
C PHE A 86 1.18 -16.71 -2.62
N THR A 87 1.70 -16.01 -1.63
CA THR A 87 1.33 -16.22 -0.23
C THR A 87 -0.12 -15.85 0.05
N SER A 88 -0.60 -14.74 -0.53
CA SER A 88 -1.99 -14.33 -0.36
C SER A 88 -2.96 -15.35 -0.96
N LEU A 89 -2.67 -15.90 -2.14
CA LEU A 89 -3.46 -16.98 -2.74
C LEU A 89 -3.45 -18.25 -1.89
N LEU A 90 -2.35 -18.53 -1.21
CA LEU A 90 -2.20 -19.72 -0.38
C LEU A 90 -2.98 -19.61 0.95
N TRP A 91 -2.89 -18.47 1.65
CA TRP A 91 -3.36 -18.31 3.02
C TRP A 91 -4.70 -17.59 3.15
N SER A 92 -5.08 -16.68 2.22
CA SER A 92 -6.32 -15.92 2.32
C SER A 92 -7.55 -16.74 1.93
N ASP A 93 -8.71 -16.28 2.39
CA ASP A 93 -10.00 -16.77 1.92
C ASP A 93 -10.31 -16.23 0.53
N LEU A 94 -10.19 -17.08 -0.47
CA LEU A 94 -10.43 -16.72 -1.87
C LEU A 94 -11.91 -16.52 -2.23
N LYS A 95 -12.83 -16.80 -1.31
CA LYS A 95 -14.26 -16.47 -1.48
C LYS A 95 -14.56 -15.02 -1.10
N ASN A 96 -13.64 -14.37 -0.41
CA ASN A 96 -13.83 -13.00 0.06
C ASN A 96 -13.57 -11.98 -1.06
N PRO A 97 -14.53 -11.14 -1.44
CA PRO A 97 -14.37 -10.16 -2.51
C PRO A 97 -13.36 -9.06 -2.22
N TYR A 98 -13.16 -8.69 -0.95
CA TYR A 98 -12.16 -7.69 -0.55
C TYR A 98 -10.73 -8.17 -0.83
N VAL A 99 -10.46 -9.49 -0.68
CA VAL A 99 -9.17 -10.09 -1.01
C VAL A 99 -8.84 -9.87 -2.48
N TRP A 100 -9.80 -10.13 -3.37
CA TRP A 100 -9.62 -9.94 -4.80
C TRP A 100 -9.49 -8.48 -5.20
N ALA A 101 -10.28 -7.58 -4.58
CA ALA A 101 -10.21 -6.15 -4.87
C ALA A 101 -8.83 -5.57 -4.49
N VAL A 102 -8.28 -5.93 -3.32
CA VAL A 102 -6.95 -5.49 -2.88
C VAL A 102 -5.85 -6.10 -3.75
N LEU A 103 -5.94 -7.41 -4.08
CA LEU A 103 -4.98 -8.05 -4.98
C LEU A 103 -5.03 -7.47 -6.40
N LEU A 104 -6.22 -7.13 -6.91
CA LEU A 104 -6.38 -6.48 -8.21
C LEU A 104 -5.61 -5.14 -8.24
N VAL A 105 -5.82 -4.28 -7.25
CA VAL A 105 -5.08 -2.99 -7.15
C VAL A 105 -3.58 -3.25 -7.08
N THR A 106 -3.15 -4.14 -6.19
CA THR A 106 -1.73 -4.42 -5.95
C THR A 106 -1.02 -4.91 -7.22
N MET A 107 -1.61 -5.90 -7.88
CA MET A 107 -0.99 -6.51 -9.07
C MET A 107 -1.08 -5.59 -10.29
N SER A 108 -2.19 -4.87 -10.47
CA SER A 108 -2.32 -3.91 -11.58
C SER A 108 -1.38 -2.72 -11.43
N PHE A 109 -1.27 -2.12 -10.22
CA PHE A 109 -0.33 -1.03 -9.98
C PHE A 109 1.11 -1.51 -10.11
N GLY A 110 1.40 -2.74 -9.65
CA GLY A 110 2.70 -3.39 -9.89
C GLY A 110 3.00 -3.60 -11.37
N ALA A 111 2.03 -4.01 -12.16
CA ALA A 111 2.19 -4.17 -13.61
C ALA A 111 2.41 -2.82 -14.33
N ILE A 112 1.68 -1.76 -13.92
CA ILE A 112 1.88 -0.40 -14.44
C ILE A 112 3.30 0.07 -14.12
N GLY A 113 3.76 -0.08 -12.86
CA GLY A 113 5.11 0.27 -12.45
C GLY A 113 6.18 -0.56 -13.16
N PHE A 114 5.92 -1.86 -13.38
CA PHE A 114 6.82 -2.74 -14.13
C PHE A 114 7.03 -2.26 -15.56
N VAL A 115 5.96 -1.91 -16.27
CA VAL A 115 6.04 -1.39 -17.64
C VAL A 115 6.80 -0.06 -17.68
N ASP A 116 6.60 0.80 -16.67
CA ASP A 116 7.32 2.06 -16.52
C ASP A 116 8.82 1.85 -16.30
N ASP A 117 9.19 1.03 -15.31
CA ASP A 117 10.58 0.66 -15.01
C ASP A 117 11.26 -0.01 -16.20
N PHE A 118 10.56 -0.95 -16.85
CA PHE A 118 11.08 -1.66 -18.02
C PHE A 118 11.38 -0.71 -19.19
N ALA A 119 10.48 0.27 -19.43
CA ALA A 119 10.69 1.27 -20.46
C ALA A 119 11.90 2.17 -20.15
N LYS A 120 12.09 2.58 -18.89
CA LYS A 120 13.25 3.38 -18.43
C LYS A 120 14.57 2.62 -18.61
N VAL A 121 14.61 1.35 -18.21
CA VAL A 121 15.81 0.51 -18.31
C VAL A 121 16.17 0.22 -19.77
N THR A 122 15.16 -0.14 -20.60
CA THR A 122 15.39 -0.49 -22.01
C THR A 122 15.85 0.71 -22.84
N LYS A 123 15.23 1.86 -22.63
CA LYS A 123 15.56 3.09 -23.37
C LYS A 123 16.76 3.85 -22.79
N GLN A 124 17.25 3.47 -21.59
CA GLN A 124 18.28 4.18 -20.82
C GLN A 124 17.97 5.71 -20.71
N HIS A 125 16.68 6.01 -20.54
CA HIS A 125 16.15 7.36 -20.44
C HIS A 125 15.17 7.45 -19.28
N HIS A 126 15.11 8.61 -18.61
CA HIS A 126 14.22 8.81 -17.44
C HIS A 126 12.72 8.83 -17.79
N GLY A 127 12.36 8.98 -19.07
CA GLY A 127 10.98 8.94 -19.56
C GLY A 127 10.48 7.52 -19.71
N GLY A 128 9.67 7.04 -18.75
CA GLY A 128 8.92 5.79 -18.83
C GLY A 128 7.60 5.94 -19.59
N LEU A 129 6.50 5.46 -18.99
CA LEU A 129 5.15 5.73 -19.48
C LEU A 129 4.79 7.20 -19.35
N SER A 130 3.92 7.71 -20.25
CA SER A 130 3.40 9.07 -20.07
C SER A 130 2.60 9.16 -18.77
N ALA A 131 2.79 10.24 -18.00
CA ALA A 131 2.11 10.43 -16.70
C ALA A 131 0.57 10.34 -16.83
N LYS A 132 0.01 10.85 -17.94
CA LYS A 132 -1.44 10.78 -18.22
C LYS A 132 -1.92 9.34 -18.39
N MET A 133 -1.17 8.53 -19.13
CA MET A 133 -1.53 7.13 -19.41
C MET A 133 -1.38 6.29 -18.13
N ARG A 134 -0.33 6.51 -17.34
CA ARG A 134 -0.14 5.86 -16.05
C ARG A 134 -1.30 6.15 -15.11
N LEU A 135 -1.62 7.43 -14.89
CA LEU A 135 -2.75 7.83 -14.06
C LEU A 135 -4.09 7.27 -14.57
N ALA A 136 -4.32 7.24 -15.88
CA ALA A 136 -5.56 6.70 -16.43
C ALA A 136 -5.75 5.22 -16.08
N PHE A 137 -4.71 4.39 -16.17
CA PHE A 137 -4.76 2.99 -15.78
C PHE A 137 -4.90 2.81 -14.26
N GLU A 138 -4.21 3.62 -13.46
CA GLU A 138 -4.35 3.63 -12.00
C GLU A 138 -5.80 3.96 -11.59
N PHE A 139 -6.39 5.02 -12.15
CA PHE A 139 -7.78 5.40 -11.87
C PHE A 139 -8.78 4.36 -12.36
N LEU A 140 -8.57 3.75 -13.52
CA LEU A 140 -9.43 2.67 -14.01
C LEU A 140 -9.41 1.45 -13.06
N THR A 141 -8.23 1.04 -12.64
CA THR A 141 -8.09 -0.06 -11.66
C THR A 141 -8.74 0.29 -10.34
N ALA A 142 -8.51 1.51 -9.83
CA ALA A 142 -9.11 1.98 -8.59
C ALA A 142 -10.64 2.05 -8.66
N LEU A 143 -11.21 2.43 -9.81
CA LEU A 143 -12.65 2.43 -10.06
C LEU A 143 -13.24 1.02 -9.93
N VAL A 144 -12.63 0.05 -10.62
CA VAL A 144 -13.11 -1.35 -10.57
C VAL A 144 -13.05 -1.89 -9.14
N ALA A 145 -11.95 -1.65 -8.42
CA ALA A 145 -11.81 -2.10 -7.04
C ALA A 145 -12.80 -1.39 -6.09
N ALA A 146 -12.98 -0.07 -6.23
CA ALA A 146 -13.92 0.70 -5.43
C ALA A 146 -15.37 0.21 -5.60
N VAL A 147 -15.81 0.01 -6.84
CA VAL A 147 -17.16 -0.52 -7.13
C VAL A 147 -17.29 -1.94 -6.58
N ALA A 148 -16.30 -2.81 -6.76
CA ALA A 148 -16.34 -4.17 -6.23
C ALA A 148 -16.47 -4.20 -4.70
N MET A 149 -15.74 -3.33 -3.98
CA MET A 149 -15.81 -3.22 -2.52
C MET A 149 -17.18 -2.70 -2.05
N LEU A 150 -17.72 -1.68 -2.72
CA LEU A 150 -19.05 -1.13 -2.39
C LEU A 150 -20.16 -2.14 -2.64
N VAL A 151 -20.11 -2.88 -3.74
CA VAL A 151 -21.07 -3.96 -4.03
C VAL A 151 -20.97 -5.05 -2.97
N ALA A 152 -19.76 -5.45 -2.58
CA ALA A 152 -19.55 -6.45 -1.54
C ALA A 152 -20.14 -6.02 -0.19
N GLU A 153 -19.92 -4.76 0.20
CA GLU A 153 -20.46 -4.20 1.44
C GLU A 153 -21.98 -4.10 1.39
N TRP A 154 -22.54 -3.62 0.26
CA TRP A 154 -23.97 -3.51 0.05
C TRP A 154 -24.69 -4.86 0.12
N VAL A 155 -24.17 -5.88 -0.57
CA VAL A 155 -24.69 -7.25 -0.53
C VAL A 155 -24.66 -7.82 0.89
N ALA A 156 -23.57 -7.60 1.62
CA ALA A 156 -23.44 -8.07 2.99
C ALA A 156 -24.43 -7.41 3.96
N LYS A 157 -24.79 -6.13 3.73
CA LYS A 157 -25.75 -5.37 4.56
C LYS A 157 -27.20 -5.60 4.20
N THR A 158 -27.49 -6.08 2.98
CA THR A 158 -28.86 -6.25 2.45
C THR A 158 -29.14 -7.69 1.97
N PRO A 159 -28.98 -8.72 2.83
CA PRO A 159 -29.03 -10.12 2.39
C PRO A 159 -30.37 -10.54 1.80
N ASN A 160 -31.47 -9.82 2.13
CA ASN A 160 -32.84 -10.12 1.69
C ASN A 160 -33.33 -9.21 0.54
N ALA A 161 -32.50 -8.29 0.05
CA ALA A 161 -32.86 -7.40 -1.05
C ALA A 161 -32.55 -8.03 -2.41
N THR A 162 -33.24 -7.55 -3.45
CA THR A 162 -32.87 -7.86 -4.83
C THR A 162 -31.59 -7.09 -5.17
N HIS A 163 -30.55 -7.83 -5.56
CA HIS A 163 -29.24 -7.24 -5.89
C HIS A 163 -29.16 -6.92 -7.39
N ASP A 164 -29.88 -5.87 -7.80
CA ASP A 164 -29.86 -5.32 -9.16
C ASP A 164 -29.22 -3.93 -9.22
N ILE A 165 -28.91 -3.47 -10.42
CA ILE A 165 -28.25 -2.18 -10.62
C ILE A 165 -29.09 -0.99 -10.11
N PRO A 166 -30.43 -0.91 -10.36
CA PRO A 166 -31.26 0.17 -9.83
C PRO A 166 -31.20 0.29 -8.31
N ASN A 167 -31.33 -0.83 -7.59
CA ASN A 167 -31.25 -0.83 -6.12
C ASN A 167 -29.88 -0.44 -5.59
N PHE A 168 -28.80 -0.85 -6.25
CA PHE A 168 -27.45 -0.40 -5.90
C PHE A 168 -27.28 1.11 -6.10
N LEU A 169 -27.74 1.65 -7.24
CA LEU A 169 -27.70 3.09 -7.48
C LEU A 169 -28.55 3.88 -6.48
N HIS A 170 -29.72 3.34 -6.11
CA HIS A 170 -30.54 3.93 -5.07
C HIS A 170 -29.82 3.95 -3.72
N ALA A 171 -29.17 2.88 -3.31
CA ALA A 171 -28.37 2.80 -2.08
C ALA A 171 -27.23 3.83 -2.06
N LEU A 172 -26.53 4.02 -3.19
CA LEU A 172 -25.50 5.05 -3.32
C LEU A 172 -26.05 6.48 -3.15
N MET A 173 -27.28 6.73 -3.58
CA MET A 173 -27.90 8.07 -3.54
C MET A 173 -28.70 8.34 -2.27
N ALA A 174 -29.09 7.29 -1.52
CA ALA A 174 -29.92 7.41 -0.32
C ALA A 174 -29.18 7.95 0.92
N GLY A 175 -27.84 8.10 0.85
CA GLY A 175 -27.03 8.56 1.99
C GLY A 175 -26.88 7.51 3.09
N GLU A 176 -26.94 6.25 2.73
CA GLU A 176 -26.69 5.11 3.61
C GLU A 176 -25.25 5.14 4.17
N PRO A 177 -24.96 4.44 5.30
CA PRO A 177 -23.60 4.33 5.85
C PRO A 177 -22.56 3.81 4.85
N LEU A 178 -23.03 3.29 3.70
CA LEU A 178 -22.21 2.79 2.61
C LEU A 178 -21.27 3.86 2.02
N THR A 179 -21.72 5.13 1.98
CA THR A 179 -21.02 6.25 1.30
C THR A 179 -20.52 7.32 2.25
N ALA A 180 -20.46 7.02 3.55
CA ALA A 180 -19.95 7.92 4.56
C ALA A 180 -18.43 7.75 4.77
N VAL A 181 -17.73 8.87 4.84
CA VAL A 181 -16.32 8.93 5.30
C VAL A 181 -16.33 9.13 6.81
N ALA A 182 -15.75 8.20 7.56
CA ALA A 182 -15.64 8.30 9.01
C ALA A 182 -14.60 9.36 9.39
N LEU A 183 -14.97 10.28 10.29
CA LEU A 183 -14.04 11.28 10.80
C LEU A 183 -13.24 10.70 11.98
N PRO A 184 -11.90 10.73 11.96
CA PRO A 184 -11.11 10.37 13.13
C PRO A 184 -11.40 11.32 14.30
N PHE A 185 -11.33 10.81 15.54
CA PHE A 185 -11.61 11.53 16.79
C PHE A 185 -13.07 11.93 17.05
N VAL A 186 -14.03 11.60 16.15
CA VAL A 186 -15.45 11.99 16.32
C VAL A 186 -16.34 10.76 16.20
N ILE A 187 -17.05 10.41 17.29
CA ILE A 187 -17.96 9.25 17.32
C ILE A 187 -19.24 9.55 16.51
N GLY A 188 -19.61 8.60 15.65
CA GLY A 188 -20.91 8.61 14.96
C GLY A 188 -21.06 9.70 13.91
N TRP A 189 -20.03 10.50 13.63
CA TRP A 189 -20.06 11.52 12.59
C TRP A 189 -19.26 11.06 11.38
N GLY A 190 -19.91 11.13 10.25
CA GLY A 190 -19.31 10.89 8.95
C GLY A 190 -19.79 11.94 7.95
N VAL A 191 -18.95 12.25 6.99
CA VAL A 191 -19.32 13.10 5.86
C VAL A 191 -19.91 12.23 4.78
N GLN A 192 -21.19 12.44 4.47
CA GLN A 192 -21.88 11.73 3.39
C GLN A 192 -21.42 12.30 2.04
N LEU A 193 -20.82 11.46 1.22
CA LEU A 193 -20.36 11.85 -0.11
C LEU A 193 -21.26 11.32 -1.23
N PHE A 194 -22.24 10.46 -0.90
CA PHE A 194 -23.13 9.83 -1.91
C PHE A 194 -22.29 9.21 -3.04
N ALA A 195 -22.70 9.36 -4.29
CA ALA A 195 -21.95 8.86 -5.44
C ALA A 195 -20.52 9.40 -5.57
N LEU A 196 -20.21 10.58 -5.00
CA LEU A 196 -18.86 11.15 -4.97
C LEU A 196 -17.88 10.32 -4.11
N TYR A 197 -18.40 9.45 -3.25
CA TYR A 197 -17.57 8.55 -2.47
C TYR A 197 -16.70 7.63 -3.36
N ILE A 198 -17.22 7.19 -4.52
CA ILE A 198 -16.44 6.40 -5.48
C ILE A 198 -15.22 7.19 -5.95
N LEU A 199 -15.38 8.46 -6.30
CA LEU A 199 -14.26 9.31 -6.71
C LEU A 199 -13.27 9.51 -5.56
N PHE A 200 -13.76 9.70 -4.34
CA PHE A 200 -12.92 9.82 -3.15
C PHE A 200 -12.08 8.55 -2.90
N MET A 201 -12.71 7.36 -2.98
CA MET A 201 -12.00 6.07 -2.90
C MET A 201 -10.89 5.97 -3.94
N MET A 202 -11.18 6.32 -5.20
CA MET A 202 -10.20 6.31 -6.28
C MET A 202 -9.03 7.25 -5.99
N VAL A 203 -9.30 8.46 -5.50
CA VAL A 203 -8.27 9.46 -5.13
C VAL A 203 -7.40 8.93 -3.99
N VAL A 204 -7.97 8.26 -3.00
CA VAL A 204 -7.20 7.66 -1.89
C VAL A 204 -6.27 6.56 -2.43
N ILE A 205 -6.77 5.64 -3.25
CA ILE A 205 -5.98 4.52 -3.78
C ILE A 205 -4.84 5.04 -4.68
N VAL A 206 -5.16 5.88 -5.65
CA VAL A 206 -4.17 6.43 -6.60
C VAL A 206 -3.21 7.38 -5.90
N GLY A 207 -3.73 8.21 -5.00
CA GLY A 207 -2.94 9.17 -4.22
C GLY A 207 -1.86 8.48 -3.38
N PHE A 208 -2.23 7.41 -2.65
CA PHE A 208 -1.27 6.66 -1.85
C PHE A 208 -0.30 5.84 -2.72
N GLY A 209 -0.74 5.28 -3.86
CA GLY A 209 0.15 4.67 -4.85
C GLY A 209 1.29 5.61 -5.23
N ASN A 210 0.94 6.82 -5.63
CA ASN A 210 1.92 7.84 -6.04
C ASN A 210 2.70 8.43 -4.85
N ALA A 211 2.11 8.53 -3.65
CA ALA A 211 2.79 9.06 -2.46
C ALA A 211 3.93 8.13 -2.00
N VAL A 212 3.70 6.82 -1.97
CA VAL A 212 4.75 5.84 -1.66
C VAL A 212 5.83 5.85 -2.75
N ASN A 213 5.45 5.98 -4.02
CA ASN A 213 6.39 6.10 -5.13
C ASN A 213 7.29 7.34 -5.02
N LEU A 214 6.75 8.51 -4.65
CA LEU A 214 7.54 9.72 -4.41
C LEU A 214 8.50 9.58 -3.22
N THR A 215 8.17 8.75 -2.24
CA THR A 215 8.99 8.53 -1.04
C THR A 215 10.16 7.56 -1.31
N ASP A 216 10.08 6.72 -2.36
CA ASP A 216 11.10 5.70 -2.68
C ASP A 216 12.34 6.32 -3.35
N GLY A 217 13.00 7.28 -2.68
CA GLY A 217 14.18 7.98 -3.20
C GLY A 217 15.51 7.58 -2.55
N LEU A 218 15.49 6.96 -1.36
CA LEU A 218 16.66 6.51 -0.62
C LEU A 218 16.56 5.03 -0.26
N ASP A 219 17.71 4.38 -0.08
CA ASP A 219 17.81 2.96 0.24
C ASP A 219 17.06 2.62 1.54
N GLY A 220 16.05 1.76 1.46
CA GLY A 220 15.23 1.35 2.60
C GLY A 220 14.23 2.40 3.11
N LEU A 221 14.17 3.61 2.53
CA LEU A 221 13.34 4.70 3.04
C LEU A 221 11.85 4.38 2.99
N ALA A 222 11.34 3.92 1.85
CA ALA A 222 9.90 3.71 1.67
C ALA A 222 9.40 2.41 2.29
N ILE A 223 10.19 1.33 2.23
CA ILE A 223 9.74 -0.01 2.59
C ILE A 223 9.39 -0.16 4.08
N VAL A 224 10.16 0.44 4.99
CA VAL A 224 9.89 0.34 6.44
C VAL A 224 8.65 1.15 6.85
N PRO A 225 8.42 2.39 6.43
CA PRO A 225 7.15 3.07 6.62
C PRO A 225 5.94 2.32 6.05
N VAL A 226 6.08 1.64 4.88
CA VAL A 226 5.05 0.76 4.35
C VAL A 226 4.77 -0.40 5.32
N MET A 227 5.82 -1.04 5.87
CA MET A 227 5.66 -2.12 6.86
C MET A 227 4.96 -1.63 8.13
N ILE A 228 5.32 -0.45 8.63
CA ILE A 228 4.69 0.15 9.81
C ILE A 228 3.20 0.42 9.54
N ALA A 229 2.87 1.02 8.40
CA ALA A 229 1.49 1.24 8.00
C ALA A 229 0.72 -0.06 7.80
N ALA A 230 1.33 -1.07 7.16
CA ALA A 230 0.74 -2.39 6.96
C ALA A 230 0.46 -3.11 8.28
N GLY A 231 1.38 -3.07 9.24
CA GLY A 231 1.17 -3.62 10.58
C GLY A 231 0.01 -2.95 11.31
N THR A 232 -0.03 -1.63 11.25
CA THR A 232 -1.11 -0.82 11.84
C THR A 232 -2.47 -1.16 11.22
N PHE A 233 -2.56 -1.20 9.89
CA PHE A 233 -3.79 -1.57 9.20
C PHE A 233 -4.13 -3.05 9.34
N GLY A 234 -3.16 -3.94 9.58
CA GLY A 234 -3.41 -5.33 9.95
C GLY A 234 -4.22 -5.44 11.23
N VAL A 235 -3.88 -4.62 12.24
CA VAL A 235 -4.67 -4.52 13.48
C VAL A 235 -6.05 -3.89 13.20
N ILE A 236 -6.11 -2.80 12.44
CA ILE A 236 -7.38 -2.13 12.10
C ILE A 236 -8.32 -3.09 11.36
N CYS A 237 -7.85 -3.84 10.37
CA CYS A 237 -8.65 -4.82 9.64
C CYS A 237 -9.25 -5.88 10.57
N TYR A 238 -8.44 -6.38 11.50
CA TYR A 238 -8.90 -7.36 12.49
C TYR A 238 -10.00 -6.80 13.40
N LEU A 239 -9.84 -5.56 13.88
CA LEU A 239 -10.80 -4.90 14.76
C LEU A 239 -12.10 -4.54 14.04
N VAL A 240 -12.01 -3.97 12.83
CA VAL A 240 -13.16 -3.57 11.99
C VAL A 240 -13.96 -4.77 11.50
N GLY A 241 -13.29 -5.87 11.21
CA GLY A 241 -13.92 -7.13 10.75
C GLY A 241 -14.68 -7.90 11.84
N ARG A 242 -14.59 -7.48 13.11
CA ARG A 242 -15.25 -8.14 14.25
C ARG A 242 -16.27 -7.23 14.91
N VAL A 243 -17.50 -7.73 15.06
CA VAL A 243 -18.62 -6.98 15.63
C VAL A 243 -18.36 -6.55 17.07
N ASP A 244 -17.77 -7.45 17.91
CA ASP A 244 -17.45 -7.20 19.30
C ASP A 244 -16.48 -6.02 19.47
N TYR A 245 -15.38 -6.01 18.73
CA TYR A 245 -14.38 -4.94 18.81
C TYR A 245 -14.85 -3.65 18.15
N SER A 246 -15.50 -3.71 16.98
CA SER A 246 -16.00 -2.51 16.31
C SER A 246 -17.06 -1.80 17.15
N THR A 247 -17.97 -2.54 17.79
CA THR A 247 -18.95 -1.98 18.71
C THR A 247 -18.30 -1.36 19.95
N TYR A 248 -17.34 -2.07 20.58
CA TYR A 248 -16.62 -1.53 21.74
C TYR A 248 -15.83 -0.25 21.42
N LEU A 249 -15.23 -0.17 20.24
CA LEU A 249 -14.46 0.99 19.81
C LEU A 249 -15.34 2.11 19.21
N GLY A 250 -16.61 1.84 18.88
CA GLY A 250 -17.49 2.78 18.21
C GLY A 250 -17.08 3.10 16.77
N ILE A 251 -16.39 2.14 16.10
CA ILE A 251 -15.94 2.28 14.70
C ILE A 251 -16.87 1.54 13.74
N PRO A 252 -16.90 1.90 12.44
CA PRO A 252 -17.69 1.18 11.45
C PRO A 252 -17.33 -0.30 11.41
N HIS A 253 -18.32 -1.20 11.46
CA HIS A 253 -18.12 -2.61 11.20
C HIS A 253 -18.25 -2.89 9.71
N VAL A 254 -17.27 -3.59 9.14
CA VAL A 254 -17.32 -4.08 7.75
C VAL A 254 -17.03 -5.58 7.74
N ALA A 255 -18.08 -6.34 7.43
CA ALA A 255 -18.00 -7.80 7.42
C ALA A 255 -16.99 -8.30 6.38
N GLY A 256 -16.10 -9.22 6.80
CA GLY A 256 -15.12 -9.85 5.91
C GLY A 256 -13.79 -9.12 5.74
N VAL A 257 -13.66 -7.83 6.10
CA VAL A 257 -12.36 -7.11 5.95
C VAL A 257 -11.25 -7.63 6.86
N GLY A 258 -11.59 -8.37 7.91
CA GLY A 258 -10.60 -9.04 8.77
C GLY A 258 -9.63 -9.95 7.98
N GLU A 259 -10.07 -10.51 6.85
CA GLU A 259 -9.22 -11.33 5.96
C GLU A 259 -8.04 -10.55 5.37
N LEU A 260 -8.17 -9.24 5.23
CA LEU A 260 -7.09 -8.39 4.73
C LEU A 260 -5.86 -8.38 5.66
N SER A 261 -6.04 -8.70 6.95
CA SER A 261 -4.91 -8.90 7.87
C SER A 261 -3.95 -9.98 7.36
N THR A 262 -4.45 -11.02 6.68
CA THR A 262 -3.62 -12.08 6.10
C THR A 262 -2.78 -11.56 4.94
N ILE A 263 -3.34 -10.70 4.06
CA ILE A 263 -2.60 -10.04 2.98
C ILE A 263 -1.54 -9.10 3.54
N LEU A 264 -1.89 -8.34 4.59
CA LEU A 264 -0.96 -7.43 5.25
C LEU A 264 0.16 -8.18 5.98
N GLY A 265 -0.14 -9.37 6.54
CA GLY A 265 0.89 -10.28 7.04
C GLY A 265 1.84 -10.76 5.94
N ALA A 266 1.30 -11.16 4.78
CA ALA A 266 2.13 -11.51 3.62
C ALA A 266 2.98 -10.32 3.13
N LEU A 267 2.41 -9.10 3.13
CA LEU A 267 3.14 -7.89 2.81
C LEU A 267 4.30 -7.65 3.78
N LEU A 268 4.06 -7.76 5.09
CA LEU A 268 5.12 -7.61 6.11
C LEU A 268 6.26 -8.61 5.88
N GLY A 269 5.92 -9.89 5.64
CA GLY A 269 6.93 -10.92 5.38
C GLY A 269 7.73 -10.66 4.11
N ALA A 270 7.05 -10.36 3.00
CA ALA A 270 7.68 -10.05 1.72
C ALA A 270 8.59 -8.81 1.81
N SER A 271 8.13 -7.79 2.54
CA SER A 271 8.87 -6.54 2.75
C SER A 271 10.11 -6.75 3.62
N LEU A 272 10.03 -7.56 4.69
CA LEU A 272 11.20 -7.95 5.50
C LEU A 272 12.23 -8.68 4.66
N GLY A 273 11.80 -9.65 3.84
CA GLY A 273 12.69 -10.37 2.94
C GLY A 273 13.32 -9.45 1.87
N PHE A 274 12.58 -8.49 1.35
CA PHE A 274 13.10 -7.49 0.41
C PHE A 274 14.08 -6.51 1.09
N LEU A 275 13.77 -6.02 2.30
CA LEU A 275 14.60 -5.10 3.06
C LEU A 275 16.01 -5.67 3.30
N TRP A 276 16.15 -6.99 3.43
CA TRP A 276 17.46 -7.66 3.53
C TRP A 276 18.40 -7.31 2.38
N TYR A 277 17.84 -7.01 1.22
CA TYR A 277 18.62 -6.64 0.01
C TYR A 277 18.58 -5.14 -0.29
N ASN A 278 17.60 -4.41 0.25
CA ASN A 278 17.40 -2.99 -0.02
C ASN A 278 17.93 -2.07 1.10
N ALA A 279 18.32 -2.63 2.27
CA ALA A 279 18.98 -1.86 3.33
C ALA A 279 20.30 -1.23 2.82
N PRO A 280 20.64 -0.01 3.26
CA PRO A 280 21.85 0.70 2.82
C PRO A 280 23.17 -0.08 3.11
N PRO A 281 24.06 -0.26 2.12
CA PRO A 281 23.94 0.08 0.71
C PRO A 281 23.10 -0.93 -0.08
N ALA A 282 22.10 -0.44 -0.81
CA ALA A 282 21.13 -1.30 -1.48
C ALA A 282 21.75 -2.15 -2.61
N ARG A 283 21.39 -3.43 -2.62
CA ARG A 283 21.76 -4.38 -3.69
C ARG A 283 20.77 -4.38 -4.85
N VAL A 284 19.58 -3.84 -4.64
CA VAL A 284 18.48 -3.70 -5.60
C VAL A 284 17.55 -2.57 -5.16
N PHE A 285 17.08 -1.76 -6.11
CA PHE A 285 16.04 -0.75 -5.87
C PHE A 285 14.65 -1.35 -6.05
N MET A 286 13.69 -0.85 -5.28
CA MET A 286 12.30 -1.29 -5.36
C MET A 286 11.69 -0.96 -6.72
N GLY A 287 11.89 0.26 -7.19
CA GLY A 287 11.37 0.80 -8.43
C GLY A 287 9.87 1.11 -8.37
N ASP A 288 9.35 1.68 -9.47
CA ASP A 288 7.93 1.98 -9.59
C ASP A 288 7.06 0.72 -9.50
N THR A 289 7.62 -0.44 -9.90
CA THR A 289 7.00 -1.77 -9.76
C THR A 289 6.54 -2.06 -8.35
N GLY A 290 7.38 -1.80 -7.35
CA GLY A 290 7.07 -2.06 -5.95
C GLY A 290 6.32 -0.91 -5.30
N SER A 291 6.84 0.30 -5.43
CA SER A 291 6.33 1.46 -4.69
C SER A 291 4.88 1.82 -5.02
N LEU A 292 4.49 1.80 -6.32
CA LEU A 292 3.09 2.00 -6.72
C LEU A 292 2.18 0.91 -6.17
N ALA A 293 2.59 -0.35 -6.28
CA ALA A 293 1.81 -1.50 -5.80
C ALA A 293 1.56 -1.43 -4.30
N LEU A 294 2.58 -1.12 -3.51
CA LEU A 294 2.50 -1.08 -2.05
C LEU A 294 1.64 0.09 -1.57
N GLY A 295 1.79 1.26 -2.19
CA GLY A 295 0.94 2.41 -1.88
C GLY A 295 -0.51 2.17 -2.28
N GLY A 296 -0.76 1.62 -3.47
CA GLY A 296 -2.10 1.24 -3.93
C GLY A 296 -2.76 0.21 -3.01
N LEU A 297 -2.01 -0.80 -2.54
CA LEU A 297 -2.48 -1.78 -1.57
C LEU A 297 -2.94 -1.12 -0.28
N LEU A 298 -2.11 -0.24 0.31
CA LEU A 298 -2.48 0.49 1.54
C LEU A 298 -3.72 1.35 1.33
N GLY A 299 -3.82 2.07 0.21
CA GLY A 299 -5.00 2.84 -0.16
C GLY A 299 -6.25 1.97 -0.27
N ALA A 300 -6.16 0.82 -0.95
CA ALA A 300 -7.28 -0.11 -1.11
C ALA A 300 -7.73 -0.72 0.24
N VAL A 301 -6.79 -1.06 1.13
CA VAL A 301 -7.11 -1.55 2.48
C VAL A 301 -7.80 -0.48 3.33
N ALA A 302 -7.33 0.77 3.27
CA ALA A 302 -7.94 1.87 4.03
C ALA A 302 -9.39 2.13 3.58
N VAL A 303 -9.64 2.10 2.28
CA VAL A 303 -10.97 2.20 1.69
C VAL A 303 -11.86 1.04 2.11
N ALA A 304 -11.35 -0.20 2.04
CA ALA A 304 -12.10 -1.40 2.43
C ALA A 304 -12.51 -1.36 3.91
N THR A 305 -11.69 -0.77 4.77
CA THR A 305 -11.96 -0.66 6.22
C THR A 305 -12.70 0.62 6.62
N LYS A 306 -13.02 1.53 5.70
CA LYS A 306 -13.61 2.86 6.00
C LYS A 306 -12.71 3.72 6.89
N HIS A 307 -11.39 3.60 6.75
CA HIS A 307 -10.40 4.31 7.54
C HIS A 307 -9.45 5.15 6.65
N GLU A 308 -10.01 5.80 5.62
CA GLU A 308 -9.26 6.56 4.62
C GLU A 308 -8.49 7.73 5.24
N LEU A 309 -9.14 8.49 6.15
CA LEU A 309 -8.51 9.62 6.84
C LEU A 309 -7.49 9.14 7.88
N VAL A 310 -7.71 7.97 8.48
CA VAL A 310 -6.72 7.35 9.37
C VAL A 310 -5.47 6.96 8.60
N LEU A 311 -5.61 6.52 7.32
CA LEU A 311 -4.45 6.26 6.48
C LEU A 311 -3.61 7.52 6.24
N ALA A 312 -4.25 8.69 6.09
CA ALA A 312 -3.51 9.95 5.95
C ALA A 312 -2.68 10.28 7.21
N ILE A 313 -3.13 9.83 8.40
CA ILE A 313 -2.37 9.96 9.66
C ILE A 313 -1.28 8.89 9.74
N VAL A 314 -1.64 7.60 9.63
CA VAL A 314 -0.69 6.47 9.71
C VAL A 314 0.41 6.58 8.66
N GLY A 315 0.04 6.94 7.44
CA GLY A 315 0.94 7.20 6.32
C GLY A 315 1.42 8.65 6.23
N GLY A 316 1.41 9.38 7.34
CA GLY A 316 1.72 10.82 7.40
C GLY A 316 3.07 11.18 6.78
N LEU A 317 4.05 10.29 6.84
CA LEU A 317 5.32 10.48 6.15
C LEU A 317 5.13 10.60 4.63
N PHE A 318 4.38 9.69 4.01
CA PHE A 318 4.09 9.71 2.58
C PHE A 318 3.31 10.96 2.17
N VAL A 319 2.40 11.40 3.05
CA VAL A 319 1.64 12.65 2.87
C VAL A 319 2.58 13.85 2.91
N LEU A 320 3.49 13.94 3.88
CA LEU A 320 4.46 15.03 4.00
C LEU A 320 5.40 15.09 2.79
N GLU A 321 5.91 13.95 2.32
CA GLU A 321 6.75 13.85 1.12
C GLU A 321 6.00 14.40 -0.10
N THR A 322 4.76 13.94 -0.31
CA THR A 322 3.92 14.38 -1.43
C THR A 322 3.59 15.86 -1.34
N LEU A 323 3.19 16.35 -0.17
CA LEU A 323 2.89 17.77 0.05
C LEU A 323 4.11 18.65 -0.20
N SER A 324 5.31 18.21 0.18
CA SER A 324 6.54 18.94 -0.09
C SER A 324 6.76 19.17 -1.59
N VAL A 325 6.47 18.15 -2.41
CA VAL A 325 6.53 18.27 -3.88
C VAL A 325 5.44 19.21 -4.41
N MET A 326 4.20 19.05 -3.93
CA MET A 326 3.08 19.90 -4.37
C MET A 326 3.33 21.37 -4.05
N VAL A 327 3.78 21.68 -2.83
CA VAL A 327 4.12 23.04 -2.39
C VAL A 327 5.27 23.59 -3.23
N GLN A 328 6.35 22.82 -3.40
CA GLN A 328 7.50 23.21 -4.21
C GLN A 328 7.09 23.60 -5.63
N VAL A 329 6.31 22.73 -6.29
CA VAL A 329 5.86 22.95 -7.67
C VAL A 329 4.91 24.15 -7.76
N ALA A 330 3.96 24.29 -6.84
CA ALA A 330 2.99 25.39 -6.82
C ALA A 330 3.66 26.74 -6.62
N VAL A 331 4.59 26.85 -5.66
CA VAL A 331 5.30 28.10 -5.39
C VAL A 331 6.29 28.42 -6.52
N PHE A 332 7.04 27.42 -6.99
CA PHE A 332 8.02 27.63 -8.07
C PHE A 332 7.35 28.12 -9.37
N LYS A 333 6.20 27.54 -9.74
CA LYS A 333 5.44 28.00 -10.93
C LYS A 333 4.93 29.44 -10.80
N ARG A 334 4.65 29.93 -9.57
CA ARG A 334 4.13 31.27 -9.33
C ARG A 334 5.21 32.34 -9.13
N THR A 335 6.32 31.96 -8.49
CA THR A 335 7.32 32.93 -8.00
C THR A 335 8.71 32.75 -8.60
N GLY A 336 8.97 31.62 -9.28
CA GLY A 336 10.32 31.25 -9.75
C GLY A 336 11.29 30.87 -8.60
N LYS A 337 10.84 30.89 -7.35
CA LYS A 337 11.67 30.59 -6.17
C LYS A 337 11.37 29.21 -5.60
N ARG A 338 12.40 28.54 -5.10
CA ARG A 338 12.26 27.25 -4.42
C ARG A 338 11.94 27.47 -2.93
N VAL A 339 11.00 26.68 -2.38
CA VAL A 339 10.69 26.63 -0.94
C VAL A 339 11.70 25.74 -0.24
N PHE A 340 11.91 24.54 -0.78
CA PHE A 340 12.89 23.57 -0.31
C PHE A 340 14.11 23.57 -1.24
N LEU A 341 15.29 23.23 -0.74
CA LEU A 341 16.50 23.08 -1.56
C LEU A 341 16.28 22.08 -2.69
N MET A 342 15.55 20.99 -2.37
CA MET A 342 15.08 19.97 -3.30
C MET A 342 13.81 19.33 -2.74
N ALA A 343 12.92 18.83 -3.58
CA ALA A 343 11.74 18.05 -3.21
C ALA A 343 11.76 16.71 -3.98
N PRO A 344 11.27 15.60 -3.39
CA PRO A 344 10.63 15.46 -2.08
C PRO A 344 11.54 15.83 -0.88
N ILE A 345 10.94 15.94 0.34
CA ILE A 345 11.61 16.56 1.49
C ILE A 345 12.86 15.80 1.99
N HIS A 346 12.97 14.47 1.77
CA HIS A 346 14.18 13.73 2.10
C HIS A 346 15.41 14.27 1.36
N HIS A 347 15.28 14.68 0.10
CA HIS A 347 16.37 15.32 -0.66
C HIS A 347 16.74 16.71 -0.14
N HIS A 348 15.81 17.42 0.50
CA HIS A 348 16.14 18.66 1.19
C HIS A 348 17.16 18.43 2.31
N PHE A 349 16.97 17.38 3.12
CA PHE A 349 17.89 17.03 4.20
C PHE A 349 19.24 16.54 3.67
N GLU A 350 19.27 15.80 2.54
CA GLU A 350 20.54 15.45 1.88
C GLU A 350 21.30 16.70 1.44
N LYS A 351 20.62 17.69 0.84
CA LYS A 351 21.23 18.97 0.44
C LYS A 351 21.69 19.81 1.65
N LEU A 352 21.14 19.58 2.84
CA LEU A 352 21.64 20.15 4.11
C LEU A 352 22.85 19.40 4.66
N GLY A 353 23.31 18.32 4.00
CA GLY A 353 24.50 17.57 4.39
C GLY A 353 24.22 16.41 5.37
N TRP A 354 22.96 16.01 5.58
CA TRP A 354 22.65 14.84 6.39
C TRP A 354 23.02 13.56 5.62
N GLN A 355 23.58 12.59 6.36
CA GLN A 355 23.90 11.29 5.78
C GLN A 355 22.61 10.49 5.52
N GLU A 356 22.57 9.75 4.41
CA GLU A 356 21.40 8.94 4.00
C GLU A 356 20.87 8.02 5.12
N PRO A 357 21.69 7.22 5.84
CA PRO A 357 21.19 6.37 6.92
C PRO A 357 20.54 7.16 8.07
N THR A 358 21.02 8.38 8.34
CA THR A 358 20.44 9.24 9.38
C THR A 358 19.04 9.72 8.99
N ILE A 359 18.84 10.12 7.74
CA ILE A 359 17.54 10.53 7.22
C ILE A 359 16.58 9.35 7.30
N VAL A 360 16.99 8.20 6.79
CA VAL A 360 16.20 6.97 6.73
C VAL A 360 15.71 6.55 8.12
N ILE A 361 16.61 6.43 9.10
CA ILE A 361 16.25 6.02 10.47
C ILE A 361 15.32 7.03 11.13
N ARG A 362 15.56 8.35 10.98
CA ARG A 362 14.70 9.38 11.55
C ARG A 362 13.30 9.33 10.94
N PHE A 363 13.17 9.07 9.65
CA PHE A 363 11.90 8.95 8.96
C PHE A 363 11.14 7.69 9.38
N TRP A 364 11.84 6.59 9.68
CA TRP A 364 11.22 5.41 10.29
C TRP A 364 10.63 5.73 11.67
N ILE A 365 11.38 6.47 12.51
CA ILE A 365 10.89 6.90 13.84
C ILE A 365 9.64 7.78 13.69
N ILE A 366 9.65 8.73 12.77
CA ILE A 366 8.49 9.59 12.47
C ILE A 366 7.29 8.74 12.03
N SER A 367 7.51 7.72 11.19
CA SER A 367 6.44 6.81 10.75
C SER A 367 5.84 6.01 11.91
N VAL A 368 6.65 5.58 12.90
CA VAL A 368 6.13 4.95 14.12
C VAL A 368 5.26 5.91 14.91
N ILE A 369 5.67 7.18 15.06
CA ILE A 369 4.88 8.21 15.75
C ILE A 369 3.53 8.40 15.05
N PHE A 370 3.50 8.50 13.73
CA PHE A 370 2.26 8.59 12.95
C PHE A 370 1.39 7.35 13.09
N ALA A 371 1.97 6.16 13.10
CA ALA A 371 1.24 4.92 13.30
C ALA A 371 0.56 4.87 14.69
N LEU A 372 1.28 5.25 15.75
CA LEU A 372 0.73 5.35 17.10
C LEU A 372 -0.39 6.41 17.18
N ALA A 373 -0.21 7.57 16.54
CA ALA A 373 -1.25 8.59 16.45
C ALA A 373 -2.49 8.06 15.72
N GLY A 374 -2.31 7.32 14.61
CA GLY A 374 -3.41 6.69 13.89
C GLY A 374 -4.15 5.63 14.72
N LEU A 375 -3.44 4.77 15.45
CA LEU A 375 -4.07 3.81 16.37
C LEU A 375 -4.82 4.52 17.50
N ALA A 376 -4.29 5.62 18.02
CA ALA A 376 -4.97 6.40 19.06
C ALA A 376 -6.34 6.93 18.58
N THR A 377 -6.50 7.22 17.29
CA THR A 377 -7.80 7.68 16.74
C THR A 377 -8.92 6.65 16.90
N LEU A 378 -8.61 5.36 17.05
CA LEU A 378 -9.61 4.31 17.18
C LEU A 378 -10.38 4.38 18.50
N LYS A 379 -9.81 4.98 19.56
CA LYS A 379 -10.41 5.03 20.90
C LYS A 379 -10.56 6.45 21.47
N LEU A 380 -9.81 7.43 21.00
CA LEU A 380 -9.93 8.84 21.41
C LEU A 380 -11.18 9.50 20.80
N ARG A 381 -12.33 8.88 21.06
CA ARG A 381 -13.63 9.34 20.55
C ARG A 381 -14.58 9.57 21.71
#